data_3b01f025891dec51d13e8f15785aac4a
#
_entry.id   3b01f025891dec51d13e8f15785aac4a
#
_cell.length_a   1.000
_cell.length_b   1.000
_cell.length_c   1.000
_cell.angle_alpha   90.00
_cell.angle_beta   90.00
_cell.angle_gamma   90.00
#
_symmetry.space_group_name_H-M   'P 1'
#
loop_
_entity.id
_entity.type
_entity.pdbx_description
1 polymer ?
#
loop_
_entity_poly.entity_id
_entity_poly.type
_entity_poly.pdbx_seq_one_letter_code
_entity_poly.pdbx_strand_id
1 'polypeptide(L)'
;MKRKPDDKPEKPKPSAYNKALGLLARREHSRRELRQKLDRKGYAGDEASEALERLGAQHYQDDDRFAEVLIRSRTAQGYGPMRLRAELKSHGLSDARIRSLLDAADVDWAVSAAAQLRRRYGGKGAPDPAERARRAQFLLRRGFPAATVRDVTHADVDDAADEIP
;
A
#
# COMPACT_ATOMS: atom_id res chain seq x y z
N MET A 1 -21.18 10.70 53.42
CA MET A 1 -20.30 11.42 52.46
C MET A 1 -19.82 10.41 51.44
N LYS A 2 -20.44 10.36 50.23
CA LYS A 2 -20.08 9.40 49.17
C LYS A 2 -18.89 9.95 48.42
N ARG A 3 -17.72 9.25 48.43
CA ARG A 3 -16.57 9.54 47.61
C ARG A 3 -16.97 9.32 46.14
N LYS A 4 -16.74 10.34 45.28
CA LYS A 4 -16.84 10.21 43.83
C LYS A 4 -15.77 9.20 43.33
N PRO A 5 -16.10 8.26 42.43
CA PRO A 5 -15.21 7.20 41.98
C PRO A 5 -14.48 7.57 40.68
N ASP A 6 -13.87 8.77 40.54
CA ASP A 6 -13.18 9.17 39.29
C ASP A 6 -11.97 10.06 39.51
N ASP A 7 -11.08 9.65 40.42
CA ASP A 7 -9.75 10.27 40.53
C ASP A 7 -8.67 9.21 40.27
N LYS A 8 -8.76 8.53 39.11
CA LYS A 8 -7.60 7.82 38.58
C LYS A 8 -6.68 8.87 37.96
N PRO A 9 -5.42 9.02 38.42
CA PRO A 9 -4.49 9.93 37.79
C PRO A 9 -4.35 9.59 36.31
N GLU A 10 -4.69 10.55 35.47
CA GLU A 10 -4.55 10.43 34.02
C GLU A 10 -3.09 10.07 33.73
N LYS A 11 -2.85 8.89 33.14
CA LYS A 11 -1.50 8.47 32.79
C LYS A 11 -0.91 9.51 31.83
N PRO A 12 0.30 10.02 32.09
CA PRO A 12 0.91 11.04 31.24
C PRO A 12 0.95 10.54 29.79
N LYS A 13 0.54 11.41 28.85
CA LYS A 13 0.56 11.12 27.41
C LYS A 13 1.99 10.70 27.02
N PRO A 14 2.17 9.56 26.34
CA PRO A 14 3.50 9.15 25.88
C PRO A 14 4.07 10.20 24.90
N SER A 15 5.39 10.37 24.85
CA SER A 15 6.03 11.23 23.86
C SER A 15 5.71 10.78 22.43
N ALA A 16 5.83 11.70 21.44
CA ALA A 16 5.65 11.38 20.03
C ALA A 16 6.55 10.20 19.60
N TYR A 17 7.80 10.19 20.08
CA TYR A 17 8.74 9.09 19.84
C TYR A 17 8.20 7.74 20.34
N ASN A 18 7.81 7.66 21.61
CA ASN A 18 7.29 6.41 22.17
C ASN A 18 5.97 5.97 21.49
N LYS A 19 5.14 6.93 21.10
CA LYS A 19 3.91 6.66 20.36
C LYS A 19 4.21 6.06 18.99
N ALA A 20 5.12 6.65 18.22
CA ALA A 20 5.51 6.17 16.91
C ALA A 20 6.25 4.83 16.99
N LEU A 21 7.15 4.65 17.94
CA LEU A 21 7.84 3.38 18.20
C LEU A 21 6.85 2.25 18.49
N GLY A 22 5.83 2.51 19.30
CA GLY A 22 4.78 1.55 19.59
C GLY A 22 3.90 1.20 18.37
N LEU A 23 3.80 2.08 17.37
CA LEU A 23 3.16 1.78 16.10
C LEU A 23 4.06 0.89 15.23
N LEU A 24 5.35 1.22 15.13
CA LEU A 24 6.36 0.46 14.39
C LEU A 24 6.57 -0.95 14.94
N ALA A 25 6.43 -1.14 16.25
CA ALA A 25 6.49 -2.46 16.88
C ALA A 25 5.38 -3.43 16.40
N ARG A 26 4.30 -2.91 15.81
CA ARG A 26 3.18 -3.73 15.31
C ARG A 26 3.33 -4.09 13.84
N ARG A 27 3.79 -3.13 13.02
CA ARG A 27 4.04 -3.29 11.59
C ARG A 27 4.89 -2.12 11.07
N GLU A 28 5.41 -2.29 9.87
CA GLU A 28 6.03 -1.19 9.15
C GLU A 28 5.01 -0.07 8.85
N HIS A 29 5.49 1.16 8.94
CA HIS A 29 4.75 2.37 8.60
C HIS A 29 5.63 3.29 7.77
N SER A 30 5.06 3.96 6.77
CA SER A 30 5.79 5.04 6.11
C SER A 30 5.95 6.25 7.05
N ARG A 31 7.00 7.04 6.81
CA ARG A 31 7.22 8.29 7.54
C ARG A 31 6.00 9.21 7.47
N ARG A 32 5.37 9.29 6.29
CA ARG A 32 4.15 10.08 6.08
C ARG A 32 2.97 9.57 6.90
N GLU A 33 2.77 8.26 6.96
CA GLU A 33 1.70 7.65 7.75
C GLU A 33 1.89 7.92 9.25
N LEU A 34 3.11 7.77 9.77
CA LEU A 34 3.42 8.07 11.15
C LEU A 34 3.16 9.54 11.48
N ARG A 35 3.59 10.47 10.60
CA ARG A 35 3.33 11.89 10.77
C ARG A 35 1.84 12.17 10.91
N GLN A 36 1.02 11.68 10.00
CA GLN A 36 -0.43 11.86 10.05
C GLN A 36 -1.05 11.28 11.32
N LYS A 37 -0.54 10.15 11.80
CA LYS A 37 -1.02 9.53 13.05
C LYS A 37 -0.65 10.34 14.28
N LEU A 38 0.55 10.92 14.32
CA LEU A 38 1.00 11.80 15.39
C LEU A 38 0.17 13.10 15.40
N ASP A 39 -0.01 13.73 14.25
CA ASP A 39 -0.82 14.95 14.09
C ASP A 39 -2.25 14.75 14.59
N ARG A 40 -2.90 13.64 14.19
CA ARG A 40 -4.26 13.29 14.67
C ARG A 40 -4.34 13.05 16.17
N LYS A 41 -3.23 12.71 16.81
CA LYS A 41 -3.12 12.54 18.27
C LYS A 41 -2.74 13.82 19.00
N GLY A 42 -2.62 14.93 18.26
CA GLY A 42 -2.34 16.25 18.82
C GLY A 42 -0.92 16.41 19.33
N TYR A 43 0.08 15.76 18.70
CA TYR A 43 1.48 16.08 18.96
C TYR A 43 1.88 17.34 18.18
N ALA A 44 2.70 18.20 18.81
CA ALA A 44 3.22 19.40 18.15
C ALA A 44 4.06 19.04 16.93
N GLY A 45 4.05 19.92 15.90
CA GLY A 45 4.74 19.67 14.64
C GLY A 45 6.23 19.41 14.81
N ASP A 46 6.88 20.16 15.67
CA ASP A 46 8.31 20.02 15.98
C ASP A 46 8.61 18.72 16.72
N GLU A 47 7.83 18.40 17.77
CA GLU A 47 7.95 17.14 18.51
C GLU A 47 7.78 15.91 17.58
N ALA A 48 6.80 15.95 16.70
CA ALA A 48 6.57 14.88 15.74
C ALA A 48 7.72 14.76 14.73
N SER A 49 8.27 15.89 14.24
CA SER A 49 9.39 15.90 13.31
C SER A 49 10.66 15.31 13.93
N GLU A 50 11.03 15.77 15.12
CA GLU A 50 12.19 15.27 15.86
C GLU A 50 12.07 13.76 16.15
N ALA A 51 10.88 13.31 16.56
CA ALA A 51 10.61 11.90 16.80
C ALA A 51 10.83 11.05 15.55
N LEU A 52 10.33 11.49 14.39
CA LEU A 52 10.47 10.77 13.12
C LEU A 52 11.91 10.78 12.60
N GLU A 53 12.64 11.87 12.76
CA GLU A 53 14.06 11.94 12.40
C GLU A 53 14.88 10.96 13.24
N ARG A 54 14.66 10.96 14.55
CA ARG A 54 15.35 10.04 15.47
C ARG A 54 15.05 8.57 15.15
N LEU A 55 13.78 8.23 14.86
CA LEU A 55 13.39 6.87 14.50
C LEU A 55 14.01 6.44 13.17
N GLY A 56 14.10 7.34 12.19
CA GLY A 56 14.80 7.10 10.91
C GLY A 56 16.30 6.89 11.11
N ALA A 57 16.98 7.78 11.88
CA ALA A 57 18.40 7.65 12.18
C ALA A 57 18.75 6.36 12.93
N GLN A 58 17.84 5.85 13.73
CA GLN A 58 17.97 4.58 14.45
C GLN A 58 17.51 3.35 13.64
N HIS A 59 17.12 3.53 12.38
CA HIS A 59 16.60 2.47 11.49
C HIS A 59 15.33 1.76 11.99
N TYR A 60 14.60 2.34 12.94
CA TYR A 60 13.29 1.83 13.35
C TYR A 60 12.22 2.15 12.30
N GLN A 61 12.31 3.31 11.63
CA GLN A 61 11.47 3.69 10.50
C GLN A 61 12.30 3.71 9.22
N ASP A 62 11.78 3.10 8.15
CA ASP A 62 12.40 3.02 6.84
C ASP A 62 11.31 2.90 5.77
N ASP A 63 11.25 3.88 4.86
CA ASP A 63 10.24 3.91 3.79
C ASP A 63 10.43 2.82 2.74
N ASP A 64 11.68 2.37 2.51
CA ASP A 64 11.95 1.28 1.57
C ASP A 64 11.48 -0.06 2.13
N ARG A 65 11.80 -0.34 3.40
CA ARG A 65 11.34 -1.55 4.09
C ARG A 65 9.80 -1.58 4.20
N PHE A 66 9.18 -0.43 4.47
CA PHE A 66 7.72 -0.28 4.40
C PHE A 66 7.20 -0.63 3.01
N ALA A 67 7.80 -0.09 1.94
CA ALA A 67 7.37 -0.32 0.57
C ALA A 67 7.52 -1.79 0.13
N GLU A 68 8.62 -2.45 0.49
CA GLU A 68 8.82 -3.88 0.22
C GLU A 68 7.73 -4.75 0.85
N VAL A 69 7.38 -4.47 2.12
CA VAL A 69 6.30 -5.17 2.82
C VAL A 69 4.95 -4.90 2.14
N LEU A 70 4.68 -3.66 1.74
CA LEU A 70 3.46 -3.28 1.03
C LEU A 70 3.35 -4.00 -0.31
N ILE A 71 4.40 -3.96 -1.14
CA ILE A 71 4.43 -4.61 -2.45
C ILE A 71 4.13 -6.09 -2.31
N ARG A 72 4.83 -6.79 -1.43
CA ARG A 72 4.63 -8.22 -1.18
C ARG A 72 3.20 -8.53 -0.74
N SER A 73 2.66 -7.77 0.20
CA SER A 73 1.31 -7.94 0.72
C SER A 73 0.24 -7.71 -0.36
N ARG A 74 0.37 -6.64 -1.15
CA ARG A 74 -0.59 -6.30 -2.19
C ARG A 74 -0.54 -7.25 -3.38
N THR A 75 0.66 -7.69 -3.76
CA THR A 75 0.84 -8.72 -4.79
C THR A 75 0.16 -10.03 -4.37
N ALA A 76 0.34 -10.46 -3.12
CA ALA A 76 -0.33 -11.65 -2.58
C ALA A 76 -1.87 -11.51 -2.57
N GLN A 77 -2.39 -10.29 -2.40
CA GLN A 77 -3.82 -9.99 -2.52
C GLN A 77 -4.31 -9.90 -3.97
N GLY A 78 -3.42 -9.99 -4.95
CA GLY A 78 -3.71 -9.99 -6.38
C GLY A 78 -3.91 -8.59 -6.98
N TYR A 79 -3.24 -7.57 -6.43
CA TYR A 79 -3.20 -6.25 -7.03
C TYR A 79 -2.03 -6.12 -8.01
N GLY A 80 -2.25 -5.36 -9.08
CA GLY A 80 -1.26 -5.09 -10.12
C GLY A 80 -0.37 -3.87 -9.81
N PRO A 81 0.70 -3.67 -10.61
CA PRO A 81 1.73 -2.68 -10.34
C PRO A 81 1.22 -1.22 -10.40
N MET A 82 0.20 -0.92 -11.20
CA MET A 82 -0.36 0.44 -11.29
C MET A 82 -1.00 0.86 -9.96
N ARG A 83 -1.74 -0.07 -9.32
CA ARG A 83 -2.33 0.18 -8.00
C ARG A 83 -1.26 0.32 -6.91
N LEU A 84 -0.23 -0.53 -6.94
CA LEU A 84 0.89 -0.44 -5.99
C LEU A 84 1.61 0.89 -6.13
N ARG A 85 1.85 1.33 -7.38
CA ARG A 85 2.46 2.63 -7.67
C ARG A 85 1.67 3.79 -7.07
N ALA A 86 0.36 3.82 -7.30
CA ALA A 86 -0.53 4.85 -6.74
C ALA A 86 -0.51 4.85 -5.21
N GLU A 87 -0.57 3.66 -4.59
CA GLU A 87 -0.54 3.52 -3.14
C GLU A 87 0.81 3.99 -2.55
N LEU A 88 1.94 3.56 -3.11
CA LEU A 88 3.27 4.01 -2.68
C LEU A 88 3.47 5.52 -2.85
N LYS A 89 2.97 6.08 -3.95
CA LYS A 89 2.99 7.53 -4.18
C LYS A 89 2.19 8.30 -3.11
N SER A 90 1.06 7.77 -2.68
CA SER A 90 0.26 8.34 -1.60
C SER A 90 0.99 8.34 -0.25
N HIS A 91 1.96 7.45 -0.06
CA HIS A 91 2.86 7.42 1.09
C HIS A 91 4.08 8.35 0.96
N GLY A 92 4.23 9.05 -0.16
CA GLY A 92 5.25 10.07 -0.37
C GLY A 92 6.55 9.57 -1.02
N LEU A 93 6.58 8.33 -1.55
CA LEU A 93 7.74 7.85 -2.30
C LEU A 93 7.80 8.52 -3.68
N SER A 94 9.01 8.77 -4.16
CA SER A 94 9.23 9.31 -5.51
C SER A 94 8.99 8.25 -6.59
N ASP A 95 8.61 8.69 -7.80
CA ASP A 95 8.38 7.78 -8.93
C ASP A 95 9.62 6.94 -9.27
N ALA A 96 10.82 7.53 -9.17
CA ALA A 96 12.08 6.81 -9.39
C ALA A 96 12.29 5.70 -8.36
N ARG A 97 11.99 5.99 -7.08
CA ARG A 97 12.13 4.99 -6.00
C ARG A 97 11.10 3.88 -6.13
N ILE A 98 9.86 4.23 -6.43
CA ILE A 98 8.78 3.26 -6.65
C ILE A 98 9.14 2.31 -7.80
N ARG A 99 9.66 2.84 -8.91
CA ARG A 99 10.10 2.01 -10.05
C ARG A 99 11.18 1.02 -9.61
N SER A 100 12.25 1.50 -8.97
CA SER A 100 13.33 0.66 -8.47
C SER A 100 12.84 -0.47 -7.54
N LEU A 101 11.91 -0.18 -6.64
CA LEU A 101 11.36 -1.16 -5.69
C LEU A 101 10.47 -2.20 -6.38
N LEU A 102 9.66 -1.78 -7.36
CA LEU A 102 8.82 -2.69 -8.15
C LEU A 102 9.67 -3.60 -9.04
N ASP A 103 10.75 -3.06 -9.64
CA ASP A 103 11.69 -3.84 -10.45
C ASP A 103 12.43 -4.86 -9.57
N ALA A 104 12.88 -4.45 -8.38
CA ALA A 104 13.55 -5.33 -7.43
C ALA A 104 12.66 -6.44 -6.86
N ALA A 105 11.35 -6.23 -6.84
CA ALA A 105 10.40 -7.23 -6.38
C ALA A 105 10.27 -8.43 -7.34
N ASP A 106 10.74 -8.30 -8.58
CA ASP A 106 10.84 -9.34 -9.61
C ASP A 106 9.53 -10.15 -9.80
N VAL A 107 8.40 -9.44 -9.86
CA VAL A 107 7.08 -10.05 -10.00
C VAL A 107 6.71 -10.25 -11.46
N ASP A 108 6.41 -11.49 -11.87
CA ASP A 108 5.78 -11.75 -13.16
C ASP A 108 4.29 -11.34 -13.12
N TRP A 109 4.01 -10.17 -13.65
CA TRP A 109 2.67 -9.58 -13.64
C TRP A 109 1.69 -10.32 -14.55
N ALA A 110 2.14 -10.96 -15.62
CA ALA A 110 1.28 -11.77 -16.48
C ALA A 110 0.84 -13.04 -15.75
N VAL A 111 1.77 -13.72 -15.07
CA VAL A 111 1.45 -14.88 -14.23
C VAL A 111 0.51 -14.50 -13.09
N SER A 112 0.77 -13.35 -12.44
CA SER A 112 -0.09 -12.84 -11.36
C SER A 112 -1.50 -12.53 -11.86
N ALA A 113 -1.66 -11.84 -13.00
CA ALA A 113 -2.94 -11.54 -13.61
C ALA A 113 -3.72 -12.82 -14.01
N ALA A 114 -3.06 -13.76 -14.65
CA ALA A 114 -3.64 -15.05 -15.02
C ALA A 114 -4.12 -15.84 -13.78
N ALA A 115 -3.36 -15.78 -12.68
CA ALA A 115 -3.77 -16.42 -11.44
C ALA A 115 -5.05 -15.78 -10.85
N GLN A 116 -5.23 -14.46 -10.99
CA GLN A 116 -6.45 -13.78 -10.56
C GLN A 116 -7.67 -14.20 -11.42
N LEU A 117 -7.47 -14.37 -12.72
CA LEU A 117 -8.54 -14.89 -13.60
C LEU A 117 -8.92 -16.31 -13.22
N ARG A 118 -7.95 -17.20 -13.02
CA ARG A 118 -8.22 -18.59 -12.60
C ARG A 118 -8.98 -18.65 -11.27
N ARG A 119 -8.56 -17.83 -10.31
CA ARG A 119 -9.20 -17.78 -8.98
C ARG A 119 -10.66 -17.32 -9.06
N ARG A 120 -10.98 -16.37 -9.94
CA ARG A 120 -12.32 -15.78 -10.04
C ARG A 120 -13.25 -16.52 -10.99
N TYR A 121 -12.73 -17.00 -12.12
CA TYR A 121 -13.53 -17.55 -13.23
C TYR A 121 -13.25 -19.03 -13.48
N GLY A 122 -12.39 -19.64 -12.70
CA GLY A 122 -11.90 -21.01 -12.94
C GLY A 122 -10.94 -21.09 -14.13
N GLY A 123 -10.59 -22.31 -14.53
CA GLY A 123 -9.69 -22.55 -15.67
C GLY A 123 -10.39 -22.48 -17.05
N LYS A 124 -11.65 -22.10 -17.12
CA LYS A 124 -12.40 -22.03 -18.38
C LYS A 124 -12.02 -20.81 -19.18
N GLY A 125 -11.79 -20.96 -20.48
CA GLY A 125 -11.61 -19.85 -21.42
C GLY A 125 -12.82 -18.90 -21.42
N ALA A 126 -12.63 -17.67 -21.92
CA ALA A 126 -13.73 -16.75 -22.12
C ALA A 126 -14.51 -17.15 -23.41
N PRO A 127 -15.81 -17.46 -23.32
CA PRO A 127 -16.55 -18.00 -24.43
C PRO A 127 -16.82 -16.98 -25.55
N ASP A 128 -16.90 -15.71 -25.22
CA ASP A 128 -17.28 -14.64 -26.14
C ASP A 128 -16.53 -13.30 -25.83
N PRO A 129 -16.60 -12.33 -26.77
CA PRO A 129 -15.95 -11.02 -26.58
C PRO A 129 -16.45 -10.26 -25.36
N ALA A 130 -17.72 -10.36 -24.98
CA ALA A 130 -18.29 -9.66 -23.84
C ALA A 130 -17.69 -10.21 -22.53
N GLU A 131 -17.49 -11.52 -22.43
CA GLU A 131 -16.83 -12.12 -21.27
C GLU A 131 -15.36 -11.74 -21.21
N ARG A 132 -14.63 -11.70 -22.35
CA ARG A 132 -13.25 -11.19 -22.39
C ARG A 132 -13.17 -9.75 -21.87
N ALA A 133 -14.07 -8.88 -22.32
CA ALA A 133 -14.14 -7.49 -21.87
C ALA A 133 -14.42 -7.40 -20.36
N ARG A 134 -15.31 -8.20 -19.79
CA ARG A 134 -15.57 -8.25 -18.33
C ARG A 134 -14.34 -8.66 -17.55
N ARG A 135 -13.60 -9.66 -18.02
CA ARG A 135 -12.34 -10.12 -17.41
C ARG A 135 -11.24 -9.07 -17.49
N ALA A 136 -11.13 -8.38 -18.62
CA ALA A 136 -10.22 -7.26 -18.80
C ALA A 136 -10.52 -6.13 -17.79
N GLN A 137 -11.77 -5.69 -17.68
CA GLN A 137 -12.19 -4.69 -16.72
C GLN A 137 -11.92 -5.10 -15.26
N PHE A 138 -12.04 -6.37 -14.92
CA PHE A 138 -11.70 -6.88 -13.62
C PHE A 138 -10.20 -6.68 -13.32
N LEU A 139 -9.30 -7.02 -14.26
CA LEU A 139 -7.85 -6.86 -14.08
C LEU A 139 -7.42 -5.39 -14.06
N LEU A 140 -7.99 -4.55 -14.94
CA LEU A 140 -7.73 -3.10 -14.95
C LEU A 140 -8.06 -2.48 -13.59
N ARG A 141 -9.22 -2.78 -13.01
CA ARG A 141 -9.59 -2.29 -11.67
C ARG A 141 -8.66 -2.79 -10.56
N ARG A 142 -7.96 -3.90 -10.77
CA ARG A 142 -6.92 -4.39 -9.85
C ARG A 142 -5.56 -3.73 -10.08
N GLY A 143 -5.45 -2.89 -11.11
CA GLY A 143 -4.24 -2.13 -11.41
C GLY A 143 -3.21 -2.91 -12.23
N PHE A 144 -3.64 -3.87 -13.06
CA PHE A 144 -2.76 -4.46 -14.04
C PHE A 144 -2.67 -3.57 -15.29
N PRO A 145 -1.47 -3.42 -15.92
CA PRO A 145 -1.30 -2.63 -17.13
C PRO A 145 -2.14 -3.16 -18.30
N ALA A 146 -2.60 -2.25 -19.19
CA ALA A 146 -3.39 -2.60 -20.36
C ALA A 146 -2.72 -3.67 -21.24
N ALA A 147 -1.41 -3.57 -21.47
CA ALA A 147 -0.65 -4.57 -22.20
C ALA A 147 -0.76 -5.96 -21.57
N THR A 148 -0.51 -6.08 -20.27
CA THR A 148 -0.65 -7.34 -19.54
C THR A 148 -2.09 -7.88 -19.63
N VAL A 149 -3.08 -6.99 -19.51
CA VAL A 149 -4.50 -7.37 -19.58
C VAL A 149 -4.86 -7.92 -20.96
N ARG A 150 -4.42 -7.27 -22.05
CA ARG A 150 -4.59 -7.77 -23.44
C ARG A 150 -4.00 -9.16 -23.60
N ASP A 151 -2.77 -9.35 -23.13
CA ASP A 151 -2.05 -10.62 -23.29
C ASP A 151 -2.76 -11.79 -22.61
N VAL A 152 -3.34 -11.56 -21.42
CA VAL A 152 -3.96 -12.65 -20.65
C VAL A 152 -5.46 -12.84 -20.91
N THR A 153 -6.15 -11.84 -21.47
CA THR A 153 -7.61 -11.90 -21.74
C THR A 153 -7.95 -12.00 -23.20
N HIS A 154 -7.02 -11.64 -24.11
CA HIS A 154 -7.24 -11.47 -25.53
C HIS A 154 -8.41 -10.52 -25.86
N ALA A 155 -8.62 -9.51 -24.99
CA ALA A 155 -9.62 -8.47 -25.19
C ALA A 155 -8.95 -7.21 -25.77
N ASP A 156 -9.72 -6.46 -26.57
CA ASP A 156 -9.30 -5.11 -26.94
C ASP A 156 -9.38 -4.21 -25.71
N VAL A 157 -8.24 -3.68 -25.32
CA VAL A 157 -8.08 -2.74 -24.20
C VAL A 157 -7.29 -1.55 -24.70
N ASP A 158 -7.85 -0.36 -24.53
CA ASP A 158 -7.18 0.88 -24.89
C ASP A 158 -6.01 1.18 -23.93
N ASP A 159 -4.87 1.64 -24.48
CA ASP A 159 -3.70 2.03 -23.70
C ASP A 159 -3.97 3.24 -22.77
N ALA A 160 -4.98 4.05 -23.09
CA ALA A 160 -5.45 5.13 -22.22
C ALA A 160 -5.95 4.64 -20.85
N ALA A 161 -6.25 3.35 -20.69
CA ALA A 161 -6.61 2.76 -19.39
C ALA A 161 -5.48 2.78 -18.35
N ASP A 162 -4.24 3.00 -18.76
CA ASP A 162 -3.08 3.08 -17.86
C ASP A 162 -2.89 4.49 -17.25
N GLU A 163 -3.63 5.49 -17.73
CA GLU A 163 -3.66 6.87 -17.22
C GLU A 163 -4.71 7.01 -16.11
N ILE A 164 -4.55 6.27 -15.04
CA ILE A 164 -5.38 6.51 -13.84
C ILE A 164 -4.62 7.48 -12.93
N PRO A 165 -5.25 8.63 -12.56
CA PRO A 165 -4.63 9.67 -11.77
C PRO A 165 -4.28 9.22 -10.34
#